data_93b7fe00e2b68bd927a09f3e957373db
#
_entry.id   93b7fe00e2b68bd927a09f3e957373db
#
_cell.length_a   1.000
_cell.length_b   1.000
_cell.length_c   1.000
_cell.angle_alpha   90.00
_cell.angle_beta   90.00
_cell.angle_gamma   90.00
#
_symmetry.space_group_name_H-M   'P 1'
#
loop_
_entity.id
_entity.type
_entity.pdbx_description
1 polymer ?
#
loop_
_entity_poly.entity_id
_entity_poly.type
_entity_poly.pdbx_seq_one_letter_code
_entity_poly.pdbx_strand_id
1 'polypeptide(L)'
;MTIREYLENHREEMISFLAELVAVRSVQNEPNGKYPFGKKPAKALEIMLKKCHESGFSVENVDNYVGTADFNETEPSLAILAHLDVVPEGTGWHSDPYVLKRSEGRLTGRGTCDDKGACVASLFALKALRELAVPLKRGVRLIFGTNEENGSADLAYYRKKRKLPPMVFTPDGQYPVINAEKGMIRVYFSAPFDYMSINSGKIINAVPEKCIAGHERHILFFCTGKSGHASTPEKAENAVTKFLEEYSREFKNPLLCGLAKLFPHGETDGKSCGLGFSDKISGKMTCVLSMLNTENGRLEGGVDIRFPLDKTFEEISGIICKSLENIGFEIDLCEGTEPHITDENSGFVQSLLRAYERVTGDKGYCIAIGGGTYVHEIEGGVAFGAEFLNENGNMHGADEFITEENLLKNAEIMAEAIIEICS
;
A
#
# COMPACT_ATOMS: atom_id res chain seq x y z
N MET A 1 -9.72 33.69 11.62
CA MET A 1 -9.30 32.84 10.48
C MET A 1 -9.51 31.40 10.89
N THR A 2 -10.26 30.65 10.11
CA THR A 2 -10.48 29.20 10.30
C THR A 2 -9.28 28.40 9.75
N ILE A 3 -9.20 27.10 10.06
CA ILE A 3 -8.19 26.19 9.46
C ILE A 3 -8.32 26.22 7.95
N ARG A 4 -9.54 26.09 7.41
CA ARG A 4 -9.78 26.12 5.97
C ARG A 4 -9.29 27.42 5.32
N GLU A 5 -9.62 28.59 5.88
CA GLU A 5 -9.14 29.88 5.39
C GLU A 5 -7.62 29.99 5.42
N TYR A 6 -6.98 29.46 6.47
CA TYR A 6 -5.52 29.39 6.55
C TYR A 6 -4.93 28.56 5.40
N LEU A 7 -5.45 27.35 5.18
CA LEU A 7 -4.98 26.45 4.13
C LEU A 7 -5.19 27.03 2.73
N GLU A 8 -6.34 27.68 2.50
CA GLU A 8 -6.61 28.39 1.22
C GLU A 8 -5.58 29.51 0.97
N ASN A 9 -5.21 30.26 2.00
CA ASN A 9 -4.19 31.32 1.89
C ASN A 9 -2.78 30.76 1.64
N HIS A 10 -2.53 29.48 1.98
CA HIS A 10 -1.24 28.81 1.80
C HIS A 10 -1.27 27.77 0.66
N ARG A 11 -2.33 27.72 -0.14
CA ARG A 11 -2.49 26.77 -1.25
C ARG A 11 -1.28 26.71 -2.18
N GLU A 12 -0.79 27.87 -2.62
CA GLU A 12 0.35 27.94 -3.54
C GLU A 12 1.66 27.46 -2.88
N GLU A 13 1.82 27.68 -1.58
CA GLU A 13 2.96 27.17 -0.82
C GLU A 13 2.90 25.63 -0.74
N MET A 14 1.71 25.07 -0.46
CA MET A 14 1.49 23.60 -0.45
C MET A 14 1.82 22.98 -1.80
N ILE A 15 1.28 23.54 -2.89
CA ILE A 15 1.50 23.02 -4.25
C ILE A 15 2.97 23.13 -4.66
N SER A 16 3.63 24.26 -4.35
CA SER A 16 5.05 24.45 -4.63
C SER A 16 5.92 23.47 -3.87
N PHE A 17 5.61 23.19 -2.61
CA PHE A 17 6.34 22.22 -1.81
C PHE A 17 6.10 20.77 -2.28
N LEU A 18 4.87 20.44 -2.67
CA LEU A 18 4.58 19.15 -3.29
C LEU A 18 5.39 18.97 -4.60
N ALA A 19 5.49 20.02 -5.42
CA ALA A 19 6.30 20.00 -6.63
C ALA A 19 7.80 19.74 -6.35
N GLU A 20 8.33 20.32 -5.28
CA GLU A 20 9.72 20.06 -4.85
C GLU A 20 9.94 18.60 -4.46
N LEU A 21 9.00 17.99 -3.73
CA LEU A 21 9.07 16.58 -3.37
C LEU A 21 8.88 15.64 -4.58
N VAL A 22 7.92 15.92 -5.46
CA VAL A 22 7.67 15.15 -6.69
C VAL A 22 8.92 15.14 -7.59
N ALA A 23 9.66 16.25 -7.67
CA ALA A 23 10.89 16.35 -8.46
C ALA A 23 12.02 15.40 -7.99
N VAL A 24 11.88 14.81 -6.81
CA VAL A 24 12.81 13.79 -6.33
C VAL A 24 12.28 12.41 -6.70
N ARG A 25 12.94 11.72 -7.64
CA ARG A 25 12.66 10.31 -7.97
C ARG A 25 13.09 9.41 -6.80
N SER A 26 12.30 9.38 -5.73
CA SER A 26 12.60 8.66 -4.48
C SER A 26 12.27 7.16 -4.54
N VAL A 27 12.49 6.54 -5.68
CA VAL A 27 12.44 5.08 -5.85
C VAL A 27 13.59 4.44 -5.11
N GLN A 28 13.32 3.34 -4.41
CA GLN A 28 14.35 2.56 -3.72
C GLN A 28 15.47 2.13 -4.68
N ASN A 29 16.68 2.15 -4.17
CA ASN A 29 17.88 1.66 -4.84
C ASN A 29 18.77 0.92 -3.84
N GLU A 30 19.81 0.26 -4.37
CA GLU A 30 20.82 -0.40 -3.56
C GLU A 30 21.38 0.53 -2.48
N PRO A 31 21.66 0.00 -1.29
CA PRO A 31 22.29 0.75 -0.21
C PRO A 31 23.58 1.40 -0.65
N ASN A 32 23.80 2.65 -0.25
CA ASN A 32 25.00 3.41 -0.61
C ASN A 32 25.55 4.16 0.61
N GLY A 33 26.45 3.53 1.33
CA GLY A 33 27.04 4.08 2.55
C GLY A 33 25.98 4.35 3.62
N LYS A 34 25.78 5.62 3.98
CA LYS A 34 24.77 6.04 4.98
C LYS A 34 23.34 6.11 4.45
N TYR A 35 23.09 5.70 3.23
CA TYR A 35 21.78 5.77 2.57
C TYR A 35 21.22 4.35 2.38
N PRO A 36 20.42 3.85 3.32
CA PRO A 36 19.96 2.45 3.34
C PRO A 36 19.13 2.05 2.12
N PHE A 37 18.34 2.97 1.59
CA PHE A 37 17.46 2.75 0.44
C PHE A 37 17.85 3.59 -0.78
N GLY A 38 19.13 4.04 -0.80
CA GLY A 38 19.67 4.88 -1.87
C GLY A 38 19.60 6.37 -1.56
N LYS A 39 20.26 7.17 -2.41
CA LYS A 39 20.42 8.62 -2.19
C LYS A 39 19.14 9.41 -2.41
N LYS A 40 18.21 8.93 -3.23
CA LYS A 40 17.01 9.68 -3.61
C LYS A 40 15.93 9.67 -2.52
N PRO A 41 15.55 8.53 -1.90
CA PRO A 41 14.69 8.54 -0.72
C PRO A 41 15.25 9.40 0.42
N ALA A 42 16.54 9.28 0.73
CA ALA A 42 17.20 10.12 1.73
C ALA A 42 17.17 11.63 1.37
N LYS A 43 17.20 11.99 0.07
CA LYS A 43 17.09 13.39 -0.37
C LYS A 43 15.66 13.93 -0.18
N ALA A 44 14.63 13.12 -0.46
CA ALA A 44 13.25 13.50 -0.17
C ALA A 44 13.05 13.74 1.33
N LEU A 45 13.62 12.87 2.17
CA LEU A 45 13.60 13.03 3.62
C LEU A 45 14.30 14.31 4.09
N GLU A 46 15.48 14.61 3.54
CA GLU A 46 16.22 15.86 3.84
C GLU A 46 15.37 17.11 3.54
N ILE A 47 14.70 17.14 2.37
CA ILE A 47 13.84 18.24 1.95
C ILE A 47 12.65 18.39 2.90
N MET A 48 11.99 17.29 3.25
CA MET A 48 10.85 17.29 4.17
C MET A 48 11.27 17.81 5.56
N LEU A 49 12.34 17.27 6.14
CA LEU A 49 12.82 17.70 7.46
C LEU A 49 13.28 19.16 7.48
N LYS A 50 13.90 19.63 6.40
CA LYS A 50 14.26 21.05 6.26
C LYS A 50 12.99 21.93 6.31
N LYS A 51 11.95 21.58 5.56
CA LYS A 51 10.68 22.33 5.57
C LYS A 51 9.99 22.31 6.93
N CYS A 52 10.00 21.15 7.62
CA CYS A 52 9.50 21.04 8.99
C CYS A 52 10.26 21.95 9.96
N HIS A 53 11.60 21.98 9.89
CA HIS A 53 12.43 22.85 10.71
C HIS A 53 12.17 24.34 10.43
N GLU A 54 12.10 24.73 9.15
CA GLU A 54 11.74 26.09 8.73
C GLU A 54 10.35 26.50 9.21
N SER A 55 9.44 25.54 9.37
CA SER A 55 8.11 25.73 9.97
C SER A 55 8.14 25.78 11.51
N GLY A 56 9.34 25.69 12.11
CA GLY A 56 9.59 25.82 13.56
C GLY A 56 9.35 24.54 14.36
N PHE A 57 9.27 23.37 13.74
CA PHE A 57 9.16 22.08 14.43
C PHE A 57 10.55 21.54 14.80
N SER A 58 10.60 20.79 15.91
CA SER A 58 11.80 20.04 16.28
C SER A 58 11.92 18.81 15.39
N VAL A 59 13.07 18.62 14.73
CA VAL A 59 13.25 17.54 13.77
C VAL A 59 14.39 16.60 14.15
N GLU A 60 14.22 15.31 13.83
CA GLU A 60 15.28 14.30 13.93
C GLU A 60 15.36 13.50 12.63
N ASN A 61 16.57 13.22 12.19
CA ASN A 61 16.84 12.24 11.13
C ASN A 61 17.44 10.98 11.75
N VAL A 62 16.71 9.88 11.74
CA VAL A 62 17.15 8.59 12.27
C VAL A 62 17.85 7.81 11.17
N ASP A 63 19.13 8.12 10.96
CA ASP A 63 20.08 7.43 10.07
C ASP A 63 19.60 7.29 8.61
N ASN A 64 18.83 8.23 8.10
CA ASN A 64 18.19 8.24 6.78
C ASN A 64 17.21 7.08 6.51
N TYR A 65 16.78 6.36 7.55
CA TYR A 65 15.65 5.45 7.51
C TYR A 65 14.34 6.20 7.66
N VAL A 66 14.24 7.01 8.72
CA VAL A 66 13.03 7.73 9.11
C VAL A 66 13.40 9.13 9.60
N GLY A 67 12.55 10.08 9.28
CA GLY A 67 12.59 11.41 9.88
C GLY A 67 11.40 11.69 10.77
N THR A 68 11.58 12.52 11.80
CA THR A 68 10.48 12.95 12.66
C THR A 68 10.43 14.47 12.78
N ALA A 69 9.22 14.99 13.03
CA ALA A 69 8.99 16.39 13.35
C ALA A 69 7.96 16.50 14.48
N ASP A 70 8.36 17.10 15.60
CA ASP A 70 7.53 17.25 16.79
C ASP A 70 6.91 18.65 16.85
N PHE A 71 5.61 18.73 17.12
CA PHE A 71 4.84 19.97 17.22
C PHE A 71 5.26 20.80 18.42
N ASN A 72 5.51 20.17 19.57
CA ASN A 72 5.87 20.79 20.83
C ASN A 72 6.83 19.89 21.62
N GLU A 73 7.26 20.36 22.81
CA GLU A 73 8.16 19.62 23.71
C GLU A 73 7.45 18.55 24.56
N THR A 74 6.11 18.45 24.46
CA THR A 74 5.34 17.42 25.17
C THR A 74 5.58 16.05 24.53
N GLU A 75 5.74 15.02 25.37
CA GLU A 75 5.89 13.64 24.85
C GLU A 75 4.77 13.30 23.86
N PRO A 76 5.09 12.86 22.64
CA PRO A 76 4.10 12.62 21.61
C PRO A 76 3.10 11.53 22.01
N SER A 77 1.82 11.85 21.97
CA SER A 77 0.70 10.92 22.18
C SER A 77 0.06 10.46 20.89
N LEU A 78 0.25 11.22 19.82
CA LEU A 78 -0.25 10.93 18.47
C LEU A 78 0.92 10.98 17.48
N ALA A 79 0.98 9.99 16.58
CA ALA A 79 1.80 10.06 15.39
C ALA A 79 0.95 10.03 14.13
N ILE A 80 1.38 10.81 13.12
CA ILE A 80 0.97 10.69 11.72
C ILE A 80 2.17 10.10 10.99
N LEU A 81 2.00 8.90 10.46
CA LEU A 81 3.06 8.10 9.84
C LEU A 81 2.84 8.04 8.33
N ALA A 82 3.68 8.73 7.57
CA ALA A 82 3.63 8.85 6.12
C ALA A 82 4.95 8.43 5.49
N HIS A 83 5.02 8.27 4.17
CA HIS A 83 6.25 7.91 3.49
C HIS A 83 6.61 8.84 2.32
N LEU A 84 7.89 8.83 1.97
CA LEU A 84 8.48 9.70 0.94
C LEU A 84 9.07 8.92 -0.23
N ASP A 85 9.23 7.60 -0.10
CA ASP A 85 9.56 6.74 -1.23
C ASP A 85 8.35 6.56 -2.14
N VAL A 86 8.61 6.11 -3.35
CA VAL A 86 7.58 5.89 -4.38
C VAL A 86 7.94 4.66 -5.21
N VAL A 87 6.92 3.99 -5.75
CA VAL A 87 7.13 2.94 -6.75
C VAL A 87 7.75 3.52 -8.04
N PRO A 88 8.44 2.69 -8.85
CA PRO A 88 8.87 3.09 -10.18
C PRO A 88 7.72 3.66 -11.03
N GLU A 89 8.02 4.61 -11.88
CA GLU A 89 7.05 5.31 -12.73
C GLU A 89 6.25 4.39 -13.66
N GLY A 90 6.85 3.29 -14.11
CA GLY A 90 6.23 2.44 -15.13
C GLY A 90 6.15 3.12 -16.50
N THR A 91 5.14 2.77 -17.28
CA THR A 91 4.89 3.29 -18.64
C THR A 91 3.49 3.86 -18.77
N GLY A 92 3.24 4.65 -19.81
CA GLY A 92 1.90 5.18 -20.13
C GLY A 92 1.64 6.61 -19.66
N TRP A 93 2.62 7.29 -19.08
CA TRP A 93 2.51 8.70 -18.67
C TRP A 93 2.37 9.64 -19.86
N HIS A 94 1.49 10.65 -19.71
CA HIS A 94 1.31 11.73 -20.68
C HIS A 94 2.21 12.94 -20.41
N SER A 95 2.89 12.99 -19.25
CA SER A 95 3.86 14.02 -18.87
C SER A 95 5.00 13.38 -18.08
N ASP A 96 6.08 14.11 -17.83
CA ASP A 96 7.16 13.64 -16.97
C ASP A 96 6.62 13.38 -15.56
N PRO A 97 6.71 12.14 -15.03
CA PRO A 97 6.17 11.77 -13.71
C PRO A 97 6.82 12.53 -12.54
N TYR A 98 7.99 13.12 -12.76
CA TYR A 98 8.75 13.85 -11.72
C TYR A 98 8.73 15.38 -11.93
N VAL A 99 7.85 15.86 -12.78
CA VAL A 99 7.54 17.28 -12.94
C VAL A 99 6.05 17.49 -12.67
N LEU A 100 5.72 18.08 -11.53
CA LEU A 100 4.33 18.29 -11.13
C LEU A 100 3.59 19.10 -12.21
N LYS A 101 2.59 18.47 -12.83
CA LYS A 101 1.73 19.11 -13.82
C LYS A 101 0.44 19.56 -13.14
N ARG A 102 0.18 20.87 -13.18
CA ARG A 102 -1.07 21.46 -12.69
C ARG A 102 -2.01 21.73 -13.88
N SER A 103 -3.18 21.12 -13.90
CA SER A 103 -4.19 21.32 -14.95
C SER A 103 -5.57 20.99 -14.41
N GLU A 104 -6.55 21.88 -14.65
CA GLU A 104 -7.96 21.65 -14.31
C GLU A 104 -8.20 21.26 -12.85
N GLY A 105 -7.45 21.87 -11.93
CA GLY A 105 -7.54 21.56 -10.50
C GLY A 105 -6.88 20.24 -10.08
N ARG A 106 -6.18 19.56 -10.99
CA ARG A 106 -5.40 18.35 -10.71
C ARG A 106 -3.91 18.65 -10.65
N LEU A 107 -3.25 17.97 -9.75
CA LEU A 107 -1.80 17.95 -9.53
C LEU A 107 -1.30 16.56 -9.89
N THR A 108 -0.78 16.40 -11.12
CA THR A 108 -0.37 15.10 -11.66
C THR A 108 1.14 14.92 -11.52
N GLY A 109 1.57 13.79 -10.98
CA GLY A 109 2.96 13.39 -10.80
C GLY A 109 3.09 12.20 -9.87
N ARG A 110 4.17 11.42 -9.97
CA ARG A 110 4.41 10.26 -9.10
C ARG A 110 4.59 10.70 -7.64
N GLY A 111 3.83 10.11 -6.73
CA GLY A 111 3.82 10.43 -5.31
C GLY A 111 2.83 11.54 -4.94
N THR A 112 2.03 12.05 -5.87
CA THR A 112 1.03 13.09 -5.55
C THR A 112 -0.12 12.54 -4.73
N CYS A 113 -0.52 11.29 -4.96
CA CYS A 113 -1.52 10.58 -4.20
C CYS A 113 -0.86 9.73 -3.10
N ASP A 114 0.20 9.01 -3.46
CA ASP A 114 0.86 7.99 -2.65
C ASP A 114 2.37 8.27 -2.53
N ASP A 115 2.87 8.86 -1.45
CA ASP A 115 2.19 9.44 -0.28
C ASP A 115 2.69 10.87 0.00
N LYS A 116 3.45 11.49 -0.95
CA LYS A 116 4.03 12.85 -0.79
C LYS A 116 2.96 13.93 -0.61
N GLY A 117 1.78 13.74 -1.24
CA GLY A 117 0.63 14.63 -1.04
C GLY A 117 0.17 14.64 0.41
N ALA A 118 0.02 13.46 1.02
CA ALA A 118 -0.36 13.35 2.41
C ALA A 118 0.75 13.81 3.38
N CYS A 119 2.03 13.60 3.00
CA CYS A 119 3.16 14.20 3.72
C CYS A 119 3.05 15.73 3.77
N VAL A 120 2.73 16.38 2.65
CA VAL A 120 2.52 17.84 2.59
C VAL A 120 1.29 18.24 3.41
N ALA A 121 0.17 17.52 3.24
CA ALA A 121 -1.07 17.80 3.98
C ALA A 121 -0.85 17.72 5.50
N SER A 122 -0.15 16.70 6.00
CA SER A 122 0.14 16.52 7.42
C SER A 122 1.01 17.66 8.00
N LEU A 123 2.03 18.10 7.25
CA LEU A 123 2.85 19.24 7.66
C LEU A 123 2.03 20.52 7.73
N PHE A 124 1.20 20.81 6.72
CA PHE A 124 0.40 22.03 6.70
C PHE A 124 -0.77 22.00 7.69
N ALA A 125 -1.27 20.84 8.05
CA ALA A 125 -2.18 20.66 9.19
C ALA A 125 -1.52 21.17 10.49
N LEU A 126 -0.29 20.73 10.79
CA LEU A 126 0.44 21.20 11.97
C LEU A 126 0.81 22.69 11.89
N LYS A 127 1.21 23.19 10.70
CA LYS A 127 1.46 24.63 10.50
C LYS A 127 0.22 25.46 10.82
N ALA A 128 -0.94 25.06 10.31
CA ALA A 128 -2.21 25.75 10.58
C ALA A 128 -2.50 25.82 12.08
N LEU A 129 -2.38 24.71 12.80
CA LEU A 129 -2.62 24.66 14.24
C LEU A 129 -1.66 25.58 15.02
N ARG A 130 -0.39 25.62 14.60
CA ARG A 130 0.63 26.46 15.24
C ARG A 130 0.37 27.94 15.01
N GLU A 131 0.16 28.36 13.76
CA GLU A 131 -0.02 29.76 13.40
C GLU A 131 -1.36 30.34 13.87
N LEU A 132 -2.38 29.48 13.98
CA LEU A 132 -3.67 29.83 14.59
C LEU A 132 -3.64 29.76 16.12
N ALA A 133 -2.50 29.41 16.72
CA ALA A 133 -2.31 29.23 18.15
C ALA A 133 -3.34 28.32 18.82
N VAL A 134 -3.70 27.23 18.15
CA VAL A 134 -4.61 26.23 18.70
C VAL A 134 -3.94 25.50 19.86
N PRO A 135 -4.53 25.51 21.07
CA PRO A 135 -3.90 24.89 22.23
C PRO A 135 -4.01 23.36 22.15
N LEU A 136 -2.86 22.68 22.14
CA LEU A 136 -2.79 21.22 22.26
C LEU A 136 -2.20 20.83 23.61
N LYS A 137 -2.89 19.94 24.33
CA LYS A 137 -2.45 19.42 25.63
C LYS A 137 -1.51 18.20 25.50
N ARG A 138 -1.55 17.54 24.34
CA ARG A 138 -0.74 16.35 24.03
C ARG A 138 0.23 16.65 22.89
N GLY A 139 1.36 15.96 22.90
CA GLY A 139 2.34 16.06 21.84
C GLY A 139 1.89 15.35 20.57
N VAL A 140 2.29 15.90 19.41
CA VAL A 140 2.04 15.33 18.08
C VAL A 140 3.37 15.19 17.36
N ARG A 141 3.60 14.05 16.74
CA ARG A 141 4.76 13.71 15.93
C ARG A 141 4.36 13.37 14.51
N LEU A 142 4.97 14.03 13.52
CA LEU A 142 5.01 13.50 12.16
C LEU A 142 6.18 12.52 12.03
N ILE A 143 5.96 11.41 11.36
CA ILE A 143 6.97 10.39 11.07
C ILE A 143 6.97 10.20 9.56
N PHE A 144 8.14 10.34 8.93
CA PHE A 144 8.31 10.20 7.48
C PHE A 144 9.26 9.05 7.19
N GLY A 145 8.73 7.96 6.64
CA GLY A 145 9.49 6.82 6.20
C GLY A 145 10.10 6.98 4.81
N THR A 146 10.97 6.05 4.45
CA THR A 146 11.69 6.05 3.17
C THR A 146 11.71 4.67 2.49
N ASN A 147 10.90 3.71 2.96
CA ASN A 147 10.85 2.34 2.42
C ASN A 147 9.50 1.64 2.63
N GLU A 148 8.39 2.34 2.62
CA GLU A 148 7.05 1.73 2.74
C GLU A 148 6.81 0.74 1.61
N GLU A 149 6.98 1.17 0.38
CA GLU A 149 6.68 0.49 -0.88
C GLU A 149 7.42 -0.86 -1.06
N ASN A 150 8.45 -1.08 -0.26
CA ASN A 150 9.33 -2.26 -0.37
C ASN A 150 9.51 -2.98 0.97
N GLY A 151 8.47 -3.01 1.81
CA GLY A 151 8.40 -3.87 2.99
C GLY A 151 8.79 -3.21 4.31
N SER A 152 8.74 -1.87 4.40
CA SER A 152 8.77 -1.11 5.66
C SER A 152 9.98 -1.39 6.59
N ALA A 153 11.14 -1.70 5.99
CA ALA A 153 12.36 -1.94 6.75
C ALA A 153 12.85 -0.69 7.52
N ASP A 154 12.44 0.49 7.07
CA ASP A 154 12.67 1.78 7.74
C ASP A 154 11.92 1.86 9.07
N LEU A 155 10.63 1.53 9.09
CA LEU A 155 9.83 1.51 10.31
C LEU A 155 10.34 0.44 11.30
N ALA A 156 10.69 -0.74 10.79
CA ALA A 156 11.30 -1.80 11.60
C ALA A 156 12.62 -1.33 12.24
N TYR A 157 13.44 -0.55 11.52
CA TYR A 157 14.64 0.06 12.05
C TYR A 157 14.32 1.15 13.10
N TYR A 158 13.37 2.03 12.80
CA TYR A 158 12.94 3.09 13.71
C TYR A 158 12.48 2.52 15.07
N ARG A 159 11.63 1.49 15.06
CA ARG A 159 11.10 0.84 16.27
C ARG A 159 12.18 0.21 17.17
N LYS A 160 13.33 -0.14 16.61
CA LYS A 160 14.50 -0.61 17.40
C LYS A 160 15.19 0.53 18.16
N LYS A 161 15.06 1.78 17.70
CA LYS A 161 15.74 2.94 18.26
C LYS A 161 14.83 3.93 19.00
N ARG A 162 13.56 3.96 18.62
CA ARG A 162 12.57 4.91 19.14
C ARG A 162 11.26 4.20 19.41
N LYS A 163 10.51 4.70 20.38
CA LYS A 163 9.14 4.25 20.63
C LYS A 163 8.17 5.02 19.74
N LEU A 164 7.17 4.32 19.25
CA LEU A 164 6.03 4.97 18.63
C LEU A 164 5.13 5.59 19.69
N PRO A 165 4.47 6.71 19.43
CA PRO A 165 3.38 7.20 20.24
C PRO A 165 2.26 6.16 20.37
N PRO A 166 1.45 6.21 21.44
CA PRO A 166 0.39 5.21 21.68
C PRO A 166 -0.76 5.25 20.67
N MET A 167 -0.95 6.34 19.96
CA MET A 167 -1.92 6.49 18.87
C MET A 167 -1.17 6.79 17.58
N VAL A 168 -1.40 5.97 16.56
CA VAL A 168 -0.75 6.12 15.25
C VAL A 168 -1.80 5.99 14.16
N PHE A 169 -1.86 6.93 13.26
CA PHE A 169 -2.53 6.72 11.98
C PHE A 169 -1.60 7.01 10.81
N THR A 170 -1.83 6.31 9.70
CA THR A 170 -1.20 6.62 8.42
C THR A 170 -2.23 7.26 7.50
N PRO A 171 -1.89 8.34 6.77
CA PRO A 171 -2.74 8.89 5.72
C PRO A 171 -2.58 8.18 4.38
N ASP A 172 -1.93 7.04 4.38
CA ASP A 172 -1.70 6.18 3.23
C ASP A 172 -2.81 5.13 3.09
N GLY A 173 -3.98 5.58 2.69
CA GLY A 173 -5.17 4.74 2.53
C GLY A 173 -6.39 5.56 2.09
N GLN A 174 -7.58 5.08 2.47
CA GLN A 174 -8.85 5.71 2.13
C GLN A 174 -9.57 6.24 3.35
N TYR A 175 -10.36 7.31 3.17
CA TYR A 175 -11.36 7.72 4.13
C TYR A 175 -12.59 6.81 4.10
N PRO A 176 -13.40 6.69 5.21
CA PRO A 176 -13.20 7.39 6.49
C PRO A 176 -12.07 6.84 7.36
N VAL A 177 -12.12 5.59 7.80
CA VAL A 177 -11.07 4.93 8.60
C VAL A 177 -10.93 3.50 8.16
N ILE A 178 -9.71 3.09 7.78
CA ILE A 178 -9.37 1.69 7.61
C ILE A 178 -8.87 1.19 8.98
N ASN A 179 -9.69 0.40 9.65
CA ASN A 179 -9.36 -0.15 10.96
C ASN A 179 -9.03 -1.64 10.91
N ALA A 180 -9.16 -2.27 9.73
CA ALA A 180 -8.90 -3.68 9.54
C ALA A 180 -8.20 -3.96 8.21
N GLU A 181 -7.18 -4.81 8.25
CA GLU A 181 -6.42 -5.26 7.09
C GLU A 181 -6.34 -6.78 7.11
N LYS A 182 -6.63 -7.43 5.98
CA LYS A 182 -6.54 -8.89 5.85
C LYS A 182 -5.11 -9.38 6.06
N GLY A 183 -4.98 -10.61 6.56
CA GLY A 183 -3.71 -11.30 6.52
C GLY A 183 -3.28 -11.58 5.07
N MET A 184 -1.98 -11.70 4.86
CA MET A 184 -1.38 -11.93 3.56
C MET A 184 -0.49 -13.16 3.59
N ILE A 185 -0.55 -13.97 2.53
CA ILE A 185 0.39 -15.08 2.30
C ILE A 185 0.87 -15.02 0.88
N ARG A 186 2.17 -15.21 0.69
CA ARG A 186 2.82 -15.44 -0.59
C ARG A 186 3.47 -16.81 -0.57
N VAL A 187 3.11 -17.64 -1.52
CA VAL A 187 3.69 -18.99 -1.67
C VAL A 187 4.40 -19.06 -3.00
N TYR A 188 5.68 -19.41 -2.96
CA TYR A 188 6.47 -19.74 -4.15
C TYR A 188 6.71 -21.25 -4.15
N PHE A 189 6.53 -21.86 -5.31
CA PHE A 189 6.61 -23.31 -5.45
C PHE A 189 7.21 -23.68 -6.80
N SER A 190 7.81 -24.87 -6.89
CA SER A 190 8.40 -25.35 -8.13
C SER A 190 8.37 -26.88 -8.24
N ALA A 191 8.54 -27.36 -9.46
CA ALA A 191 8.71 -28.79 -9.75
C ALA A 191 9.58 -29.01 -10.98
N PRO A 192 10.29 -30.14 -11.13
CA PRO A 192 10.98 -30.51 -12.38
C PRO A 192 10.01 -30.52 -13.57
N PHE A 193 10.37 -29.84 -14.66
CA PHE A 193 9.49 -29.67 -15.80
C PHE A 193 10.28 -29.35 -17.07
N ASP A 194 10.19 -30.24 -18.05
CA ASP A 194 10.87 -30.11 -19.35
C ASP A 194 9.89 -30.22 -20.53
N TYR A 195 8.58 -30.14 -20.26
CA TYR A 195 7.54 -30.44 -21.21
C TYR A 195 7.29 -29.32 -22.23
N MET A 196 7.24 -28.08 -21.79
CA MET A 196 7.03 -26.88 -22.64
C MET A 196 7.52 -25.62 -21.92
N SER A 197 7.77 -24.55 -22.66
CA SER A 197 8.02 -23.23 -22.07
C SER A 197 6.71 -22.57 -21.67
N ILE A 198 6.68 -21.93 -20.52
CA ILE A 198 5.56 -21.12 -20.03
C ILE A 198 6.14 -19.79 -19.51
N ASN A 199 5.50 -18.69 -19.85
CA ASN A 199 5.89 -17.36 -19.38
C ASN A 199 4.64 -16.54 -19.05
N SER A 200 4.42 -16.30 -17.74
CA SER A 200 3.30 -15.52 -17.27
C SER A 200 3.49 -15.02 -15.86
N GLY A 201 3.23 -13.71 -15.65
CA GLY A 201 3.35 -13.08 -14.35
C GLY A 201 4.80 -12.89 -13.90
N LYS A 202 5.11 -11.72 -13.36
CA LYS A 202 6.42 -11.36 -12.80
C LYS A 202 6.30 -10.76 -11.41
N ILE A 203 5.10 -10.40 -11.03
CA ILE A 203 4.80 -9.66 -9.79
C ILE A 203 3.78 -10.47 -9.00
N ILE A 204 4.16 -10.87 -7.79
CA ILE A 204 3.37 -11.80 -6.97
C ILE A 204 2.00 -11.23 -6.56
N ASN A 205 1.88 -9.94 -6.31
CA ASN A 205 0.64 -9.28 -5.91
C ASN A 205 -0.19 -8.73 -7.07
N ALA A 206 0.05 -9.21 -8.31
CA ALA A 206 -0.70 -8.79 -9.49
C ALA A 206 -1.36 -9.98 -10.20
N VAL A 207 -2.57 -9.76 -10.73
CA VAL A 207 -3.22 -10.70 -11.64
C VAL A 207 -2.55 -10.61 -13.00
N PRO A 208 -2.00 -11.71 -13.56
CA PRO A 208 -1.31 -11.68 -14.84
C PRO A 208 -2.28 -11.50 -16.02
N GLU A 209 -1.97 -10.51 -16.87
CA GLU A 209 -2.78 -10.19 -18.06
C GLU A 209 -2.38 -10.97 -19.31
N LYS A 210 -1.27 -11.71 -19.26
CA LYS A 210 -0.73 -12.43 -20.42
C LYS A 210 -0.09 -13.73 -19.98
N CYS A 211 -0.38 -14.79 -20.72
CA CYS A 211 0.31 -16.08 -20.60
C CYS A 211 0.68 -16.59 -22.00
N ILE A 212 1.95 -16.94 -22.18
CA ILE A 212 2.47 -17.54 -23.43
C ILE A 212 3.03 -18.91 -23.07
N ALA A 213 2.59 -19.95 -23.78
CA ALA A 213 3.14 -21.29 -23.61
C ALA A 213 3.34 -21.99 -24.95
N GLY A 214 4.39 -22.83 -25.05
CA GLY A 214 4.71 -23.54 -26.28
C GLY A 214 6.04 -24.28 -26.23
N HIS A 215 6.51 -24.76 -27.39
CA HIS A 215 7.79 -25.43 -27.55
C HIS A 215 8.75 -24.55 -28.37
N GLU A 216 9.96 -24.30 -27.86
CA GLU A 216 11.07 -23.60 -28.47
C GLU A 216 10.71 -22.43 -29.43
N ARG A 217 10.17 -22.73 -30.64
CA ARG A 217 9.81 -21.75 -31.67
C ARG A 217 8.32 -21.73 -32.02
N HIS A 218 7.50 -22.56 -31.37
CA HIS A 218 6.08 -22.69 -31.64
C HIS A 218 5.26 -22.31 -30.40
N ILE A 219 4.58 -21.17 -30.48
CA ILE A 219 3.58 -20.78 -29.48
C ILE A 219 2.35 -21.66 -29.71
N LEU A 220 1.97 -22.43 -28.68
CA LEU A 220 0.75 -23.25 -28.69
C LEU A 220 -0.43 -22.52 -28.04
N PHE A 221 -0.13 -21.72 -26.99
CA PHE A 221 -1.13 -20.97 -26.25
C PHE A 221 -0.70 -19.49 -26.12
N PHE A 222 -1.61 -18.61 -26.40
CA PHE A 222 -1.47 -17.18 -26.19
C PHE A 222 -2.74 -16.67 -25.54
N CYS A 223 -2.75 -16.64 -24.21
CA CYS A 223 -3.90 -16.20 -23.43
C CYS A 223 -3.71 -14.77 -22.97
N THR A 224 -4.74 -13.96 -23.11
CA THR A 224 -4.81 -12.60 -22.59
C THR A 224 -5.92 -12.49 -21.56
N GLY A 225 -5.71 -11.66 -20.59
CA GLY A 225 -6.66 -11.30 -19.55
C GLY A 225 -6.65 -9.79 -19.32
N LYS A 226 -6.92 -9.41 -18.07
CA LYS A 226 -6.90 -8.02 -17.61
C LYS A 226 -6.13 -7.96 -16.31
N SER A 227 -5.08 -7.12 -16.25
CA SER A 227 -4.30 -6.92 -15.03
C SER A 227 -5.13 -6.26 -13.94
N GLY A 228 -4.75 -6.52 -12.70
CA GLY A 228 -5.33 -5.93 -11.49
C GLY A 228 -4.54 -6.35 -10.26
N HIS A 229 -4.83 -5.72 -9.12
CA HIS A 229 -4.20 -6.08 -7.86
C HIS A 229 -4.76 -7.39 -7.31
N ALA A 230 -3.92 -8.25 -6.74
CA ALA A 230 -4.34 -9.57 -6.22
C ALA A 230 -5.32 -9.50 -5.03
N SER A 231 -5.45 -8.35 -4.37
CA SER A 231 -6.46 -8.13 -3.32
C SER A 231 -7.88 -7.86 -3.85
N THR A 232 -8.01 -7.54 -5.15
CA THR A 232 -9.31 -7.29 -5.82
C THR A 232 -9.40 -8.02 -7.17
N PRO A 233 -9.17 -9.34 -7.19
CA PRO A 233 -9.04 -10.12 -8.44
C PRO A 233 -10.35 -10.19 -9.22
N GLU A 234 -11.48 -9.91 -8.61
CA GLU A 234 -12.80 -9.84 -9.27
C GLU A 234 -12.91 -8.69 -10.29
N LYS A 235 -12.00 -7.71 -10.23
CA LYS A 235 -11.91 -6.59 -11.19
C LYS A 235 -10.98 -6.88 -12.37
N ALA A 236 -10.34 -8.06 -12.36
CA ALA A 236 -9.31 -8.49 -13.30
C ALA A 236 -9.70 -9.80 -14.01
N GLU A 237 -8.89 -10.25 -14.97
CA GLU A 237 -9.03 -11.56 -15.62
C GLU A 237 -7.65 -12.23 -15.69
N ASN A 238 -7.53 -13.40 -15.09
CA ASN A 238 -6.24 -14.10 -14.94
C ASN A 238 -5.89 -14.93 -16.18
N ALA A 239 -4.86 -14.51 -16.92
CA ALA A 239 -4.43 -15.20 -18.14
C ALA A 239 -3.79 -16.59 -17.86
N VAL A 240 -3.19 -16.81 -16.67
CA VAL A 240 -2.63 -18.12 -16.29
C VAL A 240 -3.73 -19.14 -16.11
N THR A 241 -4.76 -18.82 -15.35
CA THR A 241 -5.86 -19.76 -15.10
C THR A 241 -6.64 -20.06 -16.39
N LYS A 242 -6.77 -19.06 -17.28
CA LYS A 242 -7.33 -19.25 -18.62
C LYS A 242 -6.50 -20.23 -19.45
N PHE A 243 -5.18 -20.06 -19.47
CA PHE A 243 -4.27 -21.01 -20.12
C PHE A 243 -4.43 -22.42 -19.53
N LEU A 244 -4.45 -22.57 -18.21
CA LEU A 244 -4.58 -23.88 -17.55
C LEU A 244 -5.91 -24.56 -17.88
N GLU A 245 -7.00 -23.81 -17.98
CA GLU A 245 -8.29 -24.33 -18.40
C GLU A 245 -8.26 -24.82 -19.85
N GLU A 246 -7.73 -24.03 -20.79
CA GLU A 246 -7.59 -24.41 -22.20
C GLU A 246 -6.68 -25.64 -22.36
N TYR A 247 -5.51 -25.63 -21.68
CA TYR A 247 -4.56 -26.72 -21.68
C TYR A 247 -5.19 -28.04 -21.21
N SER A 248 -5.89 -28.03 -20.08
CA SER A 248 -6.43 -29.24 -19.45
C SER A 248 -7.53 -29.95 -20.26
N ARG A 249 -8.12 -29.30 -21.26
CA ARG A 249 -9.11 -29.89 -22.18
C ARG A 249 -8.46 -30.89 -23.12
N GLU A 250 -7.25 -30.60 -23.61
CA GLU A 250 -6.59 -31.35 -24.67
C GLU A 250 -5.38 -32.16 -24.19
N PHE A 251 -4.67 -31.65 -23.18
CA PHE A 251 -3.40 -32.19 -22.72
C PHE A 251 -3.50 -32.76 -21.30
N LYS A 252 -2.57 -33.63 -20.91
CA LYS A 252 -2.67 -34.43 -19.67
C LYS A 252 -1.41 -34.41 -18.81
N ASN A 253 -0.58 -33.32 -18.90
CA ASN A 253 0.52 -33.22 -17.96
C ASN A 253 -0.03 -33.10 -16.52
N PRO A 254 0.41 -33.97 -15.56
CA PRO A 254 -0.18 -34.03 -14.22
C PRO A 254 -0.07 -32.72 -13.43
N LEU A 255 1.06 -32.00 -13.53
CA LEU A 255 1.29 -30.72 -12.83
C LEU A 255 0.33 -29.64 -13.32
N LEU A 256 0.25 -29.42 -14.64
CA LEU A 256 -0.64 -28.40 -15.22
C LEU A 256 -2.12 -28.73 -15.01
N CYS A 257 -2.51 -30.01 -15.16
CA CYS A 257 -3.88 -30.45 -14.86
C CYS A 257 -4.20 -30.34 -13.35
N GLY A 258 -3.21 -30.55 -12.49
CA GLY A 258 -3.31 -30.34 -11.05
C GLY A 258 -3.57 -28.87 -10.73
N LEU A 259 -2.76 -27.95 -11.28
CA LEU A 259 -2.97 -26.51 -11.12
C LEU A 259 -4.32 -26.03 -11.66
N ALA A 260 -4.77 -26.55 -12.82
CA ALA A 260 -6.09 -26.22 -13.37
C ALA A 260 -7.25 -26.60 -12.45
N LYS A 261 -7.08 -27.65 -11.64
CA LYS A 261 -8.09 -28.05 -10.64
C LYS A 261 -8.02 -27.21 -9.36
N LEU A 262 -6.83 -26.84 -8.93
CA LEU A 262 -6.65 -26.00 -7.74
C LEU A 262 -7.04 -24.54 -8.00
N PHE A 263 -6.79 -24.04 -9.22
CA PHE A 263 -7.06 -22.65 -9.62
C PHE A 263 -7.96 -22.61 -10.87
N PRO A 264 -9.25 -23.01 -10.79
CA PRO A 264 -10.16 -22.94 -11.91
C PRO A 264 -10.31 -21.51 -12.41
N HIS A 265 -10.41 -21.32 -13.75
CA HIS A 265 -10.58 -20.00 -14.32
C HIS A 265 -11.85 -19.32 -13.81
N GLY A 266 -11.74 -18.07 -13.35
CA GLY A 266 -12.83 -17.28 -12.75
C GLY A 266 -13.03 -17.48 -11.24
N GLU A 267 -12.39 -18.49 -10.62
CA GLU A 267 -12.37 -18.62 -9.16
C GLU A 267 -11.30 -17.68 -8.59
N THR A 268 -11.66 -16.91 -7.57
CA THR A 268 -10.78 -15.90 -6.96
C THR A 268 -10.61 -16.05 -5.45
N ASP A 269 -11.35 -16.98 -4.82
CA ASP A 269 -11.38 -17.18 -3.38
C ASP A 269 -10.66 -18.45 -2.89
N GLY A 270 -10.09 -19.24 -3.83
CA GLY A 270 -9.33 -20.44 -3.53
C GLY A 270 -10.16 -21.60 -2.98
N LYS A 271 -11.46 -21.62 -3.22
CA LYS A 271 -12.34 -22.70 -2.76
C LYS A 271 -11.87 -24.07 -3.23
N SER A 272 -11.40 -24.17 -4.47
CA SER A 272 -10.87 -25.41 -5.04
C SER A 272 -9.54 -25.88 -4.40
N CYS A 273 -8.82 -24.98 -3.73
CA CYS A 273 -7.66 -25.31 -2.91
C CYS A 273 -8.03 -25.74 -1.47
N GLY A 274 -9.31 -25.81 -1.13
CA GLY A 274 -9.77 -26.06 0.25
C GLY A 274 -9.83 -24.80 1.12
N LEU A 275 -9.70 -23.63 0.51
CA LEU A 275 -9.84 -22.31 1.11
C LEU A 275 -11.28 -21.81 0.92
N GLY A 276 -11.52 -20.53 0.68
CA GLY A 276 -12.86 -19.98 0.44
C GLY A 276 -13.51 -19.44 1.71
N PHE A 277 -12.68 -19.02 2.69
CA PHE A 277 -13.14 -18.46 3.95
C PHE A 277 -13.64 -17.03 3.79
N SER A 278 -14.51 -16.61 4.70
CA SER A 278 -15.00 -15.23 4.78
C SER A 278 -15.46 -14.89 6.19
N ASP A 279 -15.26 -13.67 6.63
CA ASP A 279 -15.84 -13.13 7.85
C ASP A 279 -16.79 -11.96 7.57
N LYS A 280 -17.44 -11.43 8.63
CA LYS A 280 -18.42 -10.34 8.50
C LYS A 280 -17.79 -8.97 8.34
N ILE A 281 -16.54 -8.78 8.75
CA ILE A 281 -15.83 -7.49 8.76
C ILE A 281 -15.01 -7.33 7.48
N SER A 282 -14.11 -8.30 7.21
CA SER A 282 -13.20 -8.22 6.07
C SER A 282 -13.72 -8.90 4.80
N GLY A 283 -14.84 -9.64 4.91
CA GLY A 283 -15.47 -10.30 3.76
C GLY A 283 -14.69 -11.52 3.26
N LYS A 284 -14.81 -11.80 1.96
CA LYS A 284 -14.19 -12.98 1.34
C LYS A 284 -12.68 -12.86 1.21
N MET A 285 -11.99 -13.98 1.36
CA MET A 285 -10.57 -14.08 1.01
C MET A 285 -10.35 -13.96 -0.50
N THR A 286 -9.08 -13.72 -0.88
CA THR A 286 -8.64 -13.83 -2.27
C THR A 286 -7.49 -14.82 -2.37
N CYS A 287 -7.40 -15.52 -3.51
CA CYS A 287 -6.34 -16.49 -3.80
C CYS A 287 -6.04 -16.43 -5.30
N VAL A 288 -4.86 -15.92 -5.64
CA VAL A 288 -4.49 -15.63 -7.02
C VAL A 288 -3.22 -16.39 -7.39
N LEU A 289 -3.28 -17.24 -8.40
CA LEU A 289 -2.09 -17.77 -9.07
C LEU A 289 -1.52 -16.63 -9.93
N SER A 290 -0.52 -15.95 -9.41
CA SER A 290 0.02 -14.70 -9.96
C SER A 290 1.18 -14.91 -10.92
N MET A 291 1.88 -16.03 -10.78
CA MET A 291 3.08 -16.35 -11.58
C MET A 291 3.06 -17.81 -11.99
N LEU A 292 3.48 -18.08 -13.23
CA LEU A 292 3.76 -19.43 -13.71
C LEU A 292 4.79 -19.36 -14.84
N ASN A 293 6.02 -19.78 -14.57
CA ASN A 293 7.14 -19.64 -15.49
C ASN A 293 7.96 -20.92 -15.56
N THR A 294 8.56 -21.20 -16.71
CA THR A 294 9.56 -22.28 -16.84
C THR A 294 10.95 -21.68 -16.91
N GLU A 295 11.81 -22.10 -16.02
CA GLU A 295 13.19 -21.68 -15.96
C GLU A 295 14.07 -22.85 -15.52
N ASN A 296 15.24 -23.03 -16.16
CA ASN A 296 16.26 -24.03 -15.81
C ASN A 296 15.70 -25.48 -15.62
N GLY A 297 14.72 -25.89 -16.44
CA GLY A 297 14.11 -27.21 -16.35
C GLY A 297 13.14 -27.38 -15.18
N ARG A 298 12.67 -26.31 -14.60
CA ARG A 298 11.62 -26.30 -13.56
C ARG A 298 10.43 -25.45 -13.99
N LEU A 299 9.25 -25.82 -13.50
CA LEU A 299 8.05 -25.01 -13.52
C LEU A 299 7.96 -24.29 -12.16
N GLU A 300 8.05 -22.99 -12.17
CA GLU A 300 8.00 -22.13 -11.00
C GLU A 300 6.69 -21.37 -10.97
N GLY A 301 6.05 -21.31 -9.81
CA GLY A 301 4.79 -20.61 -9.62
C GLY A 301 4.76 -19.76 -8.37
N GLY A 302 3.80 -18.81 -8.33
CA GLY A 302 3.57 -17.94 -7.18
C GLY A 302 2.09 -17.70 -6.96
N VAL A 303 1.66 -17.76 -5.69
CA VAL A 303 0.28 -17.49 -5.25
C VAL A 303 0.28 -16.37 -4.24
N ASP A 304 -0.58 -15.36 -4.45
CA ASP A 304 -0.90 -14.32 -3.45
C ASP A 304 -2.27 -14.62 -2.84
N ILE A 305 -2.33 -14.65 -1.52
CA ILE A 305 -3.55 -14.91 -0.75
C ILE A 305 -3.78 -13.76 0.22
N ARG A 306 -5.04 -13.28 0.29
CA ARG A 306 -5.50 -12.34 1.32
C ARG A 306 -6.61 -13.00 2.11
N PHE A 307 -6.41 -13.22 3.41
CA PHE A 307 -7.30 -14.04 4.23
C PHE A 307 -7.98 -13.25 5.35
N PRO A 308 -9.18 -13.70 5.78
CA PRO A 308 -10.03 -12.99 6.72
C PRO A 308 -9.43 -12.85 8.13
N LEU A 309 -9.99 -11.94 8.92
CA LEU A 309 -9.54 -11.60 10.27
C LEU A 309 -9.69 -12.74 11.28
N ASP A 310 -10.57 -13.70 11.04
CA ASP A 310 -10.82 -14.86 11.90
C ASP A 310 -9.95 -16.08 11.59
N LYS A 311 -8.94 -15.89 10.71
CA LYS A 311 -7.99 -16.92 10.30
C LYS A 311 -6.56 -16.54 10.67
N THR A 312 -5.69 -17.55 10.76
CA THR A 312 -4.26 -17.36 11.04
C THR A 312 -3.41 -17.72 9.83
N PHE A 313 -2.20 -17.18 9.79
CA PHE A 313 -1.18 -17.54 8.81
C PHE A 313 -0.95 -19.05 8.77
N GLU A 314 -0.83 -19.70 9.92
CA GLU A 314 -0.55 -21.14 10.03
C GLU A 314 -1.69 -21.98 9.42
N GLU A 315 -2.96 -21.63 9.71
CA GLU A 315 -4.13 -22.36 9.15
C GLU A 315 -4.14 -22.29 7.62
N ILE A 316 -4.02 -21.09 7.06
CA ILE A 316 -4.14 -20.86 5.62
C ILE A 316 -2.92 -21.40 4.86
N SER A 317 -1.70 -21.14 5.36
CA SER A 317 -0.47 -21.63 4.74
C SER A 317 -0.42 -23.16 4.73
N GLY A 318 -0.85 -23.80 5.82
CA GLY A 318 -0.93 -25.27 5.88
C GLY A 318 -1.84 -25.89 4.83
N ILE A 319 -2.99 -25.25 4.51
CA ILE A 319 -3.92 -25.74 3.49
C ILE A 319 -3.33 -25.58 2.10
N ILE A 320 -2.85 -24.38 1.74
CA ILE A 320 -2.37 -24.12 0.37
C ILE A 320 -1.08 -24.90 0.07
N CYS A 321 -0.12 -24.93 0.99
CA CYS A 321 1.13 -25.68 0.80
C CYS A 321 0.84 -27.16 0.59
N LYS A 322 0.02 -27.77 1.43
CA LYS A 322 -0.39 -29.19 1.28
C LYS A 322 -1.12 -29.45 -0.04
N SER A 323 -1.95 -28.52 -0.51
CA SER A 323 -2.67 -28.66 -1.78
C SER A 323 -1.71 -28.66 -2.97
N LEU A 324 -0.67 -27.83 -2.96
CA LEU A 324 0.39 -27.79 -3.98
C LEU A 324 1.29 -29.03 -3.91
N GLU A 325 1.70 -29.47 -2.72
CA GLU A 325 2.49 -30.69 -2.51
C GLU A 325 1.75 -31.94 -3.01
N ASN A 326 0.45 -32.04 -2.77
CA ASN A 326 -0.37 -33.18 -3.21
C ASN A 326 -0.44 -33.35 -4.74
N ILE A 327 -0.18 -32.31 -5.51
CA ILE A 327 -0.12 -32.37 -6.98
C ILE A 327 1.31 -32.42 -7.51
N GLY A 328 2.32 -32.50 -6.63
CA GLY A 328 3.71 -32.79 -6.98
C GLY A 328 4.65 -31.58 -7.01
N PHE A 329 4.28 -30.44 -6.41
CA PHE A 329 5.17 -29.30 -6.24
C PHE A 329 5.93 -29.34 -4.91
N GLU A 330 7.11 -28.76 -4.92
CA GLU A 330 7.91 -28.40 -3.73
C GLU A 330 7.60 -26.96 -3.35
N ILE A 331 7.52 -26.66 -2.06
CA ILE A 331 7.35 -25.29 -1.57
C ILE A 331 8.73 -24.67 -1.38
N ASP A 332 9.06 -23.66 -2.17
CA ASP A 332 10.34 -22.97 -2.12
C ASP A 332 10.37 -21.91 -1.02
N LEU A 333 9.24 -21.18 -0.85
CA LEU A 333 9.06 -20.13 0.17
C LEU A 333 7.56 -19.98 0.49
N CYS A 334 7.27 -19.84 1.78
CA CYS A 334 5.95 -19.44 2.25
C CYS A 334 6.15 -18.36 3.31
N GLU A 335 5.70 -17.14 3.03
CA GLU A 335 5.84 -15.98 3.90
C GLU A 335 4.55 -15.18 3.96
N GLY A 336 4.38 -14.36 4.98
CA GLY A 336 3.19 -13.53 5.10
C GLY A 336 3.06 -12.84 6.45
N THR A 337 1.90 -12.22 6.65
CA THR A 337 1.56 -11.48 7.85
C THR A 337 0.19 -11.91 8.38
N GLU A 338 0.02 -11.86 9.70
CA GLU A 338 -1.29 -12.05 10.35
C GLU A 338 -2.22 -10.88 10.02
N PRO A 339 -3.55 -11.05 10.10
CA PRO A 339 -4.47 -9.93 9.94
C PRO A 339 -4.28 -8.87 11.04
N HIS A 340 -4.61 -7.63 10.70
CA HIS A 340 -4.64 -6.51 11.65
C HIS A 340 -6.06 -6.01 11.85
N ILE A 341 -6.42 -5.68 13.10
CA ILE A 341 -7.68 -5.02 13.44
C ILE A 341 -7.53 -4.12 14.66
N THR A 342 -8.06 -2.91 14.56
CA THR A 342 -8.23 -1.98 15.69
C THR A 342 -9.71 -1.82 16.01
N ASP A 343 -10.05 -1.84 17.31
CA ASP A 343 -11.44 -1.71 17.76
C ASP A 343 -12.08 -0.41 17.23
N GLU A 344 -13.14 -0.55 16.44
CA GLU A 344 -13.90 0.58 15.88
C GLU A 344 -14.49 1.48 16.96
N ASN A 345 -14.78 0.94 18.16
CA ASN A 345 -15.35 1.68 19.28
C ASN A 345 -14.28 2.33 20.16
N SER A 346 -12.99 2.16 19.87
CA SER A 346 -11.93 2.84 20.62
C SER A 346 -12.10 4.37 20.54
N GLY A 347 -11.75 5.06 21.62
CA GLY A 347 -11.80 6.53 21.65
C GLY A 347 -11.00 7.18 20.52
N PHE A 348 -9.90 6.54 20.12
CA PHE A 348 -9.04 6.98 19.00
C PHE A 348 -9.77 6.92 17.66
N VAL A 349 -10.31 5.76 17.28
CA VAL A 349 -11.04 5.58 16.02
C VAL A 349 -12.26 6.50 15.96
N GLN A 350 -13.01 6.59 17.06
CA GLN A 350 -14.18 7.48 17.15
C GLN A 350 -13.81 8.96 17.01
N SER A 351 -12.64 9.38 17.48
CA SER A 351 -12.15 10.76 17.28
C SER A 351 -11.83 11.04 15.81
N LEU A 352 -11.21 10.09 15.11
CA LEU A 352 -10.94 10.21 13.67
C LEU A 352 -12.24 10.28 12.86
N LEU A 353 -13.22 9.44 13.16
CA LEU A 353 -14.53 9.46 12.49
C LEU A 353 -15.24 10.81 12.68
N ARG A 354 -15.23 11.38 13.92
CA ARG A 354 -15.82 12.72 14.17
C ARG A 354 -15.10 13.83 13.41
N ALA A 355 -13.78 13.77 13.31
CA ALA A 355 -13.00 14.72 12.53
C ALA A 355 -13.37 14.68 11.04
N TYR A 356 -13.46 13.48 10.48
CA TYR A 356 -13.93 13.27 9.11
C TYR A 356 -15.33 13.85 8.89
N GLU A 357 -16.29 13.48 9.74
CA GLU A 357 -17.68 13.96 9.67
C GLU A 357 -17.80 15.49 9.75
N ARG A 358 -16.98 16.12 10.61
CA ARG A 358 -17.00 17.56 10.79
C ARG A 358 -16.59 18.32 9.53
N VAL A 359 -15.58 17.82 8.82
CA VAL A 359 -15.05 18.48 7.63
C VAL A 359 -15.85 18.14 6.37
N THR A 360 -16.25 16.88 6.24
CA THR A 360 -16.92 16.40 5.01
C THR A 360 -18.43 16.58 5.04
N GLY A 361 -19.04 16.53 6.21
CA GLY A 361 -20.49 16.42 6.39
C GLY A 361 -21.03 15.01 6.12
N ASP A 362 -20.19 14.08 5.68
CA ASP A 362 -20.55 12.69 5.41
C ASP A 362 -20.41 11.85 6.68
N LYS A 363 -21.22 10.79 6.80
CA LYS A 363 -21.13 9.87 7.92
C LYS A 363 -19.84 9.06 7.88
N GLY A 364 -19.10 9.04 8.99
CA GLY A 364 -17.93 8.21 9.18
C GLY A 364 -18.29 6.74 9.47
N TYR A 365 -17.45 5.83 9.00
CA TYR A 365 -17.53 4.38 9.26
C TYR A 365 -16.13 3.75 9.08
N CYS A 366 -16.00 2.51 9.57
CA CYS A 366 -14.77 1.75 9.43
C CYS A 366 -14.81 0.86 8.19
N ILE A 367 -13.64 0.66 7.58
CA ILE A 367 -13.43 -0.12 6.36
C ILE A 367 -12.39 -1.22 6.64
N ALA A 368 -12.59 -2.39 6.04
CA ALA A 368 -11.58 -3.44 5.95
C ALA A 368 -11.02 -3.51 4.52
N ILE A 369 -9.71 -3.66 4.40
CA ILE A 369 -9.01 -3.77 3.11
C ILE A 369 -8.25 -5.08 2.96
N GLY A 370 -7.96 -5.45 1.72
CA GLY A 370 -7.13 -6.62 1.39
C GLY A 370 -5.63 -6.29 1.23
N GLY A 371 -5.27 -5.01 1.27
CA GLY A 371 -3.89 -4.54 1.28
C GLY A 371 -3.35 -4.42 2.70
N GLY A 372 -2.10 -4.01 2.83
CA GLY A 372 -1.48 -3.62 4.09
C GLY A 372 -0.86 -2.23 3.92
N THR A 373 -0.81 -1.48 4.99
CA THR A 373 -0.15 -0.18 5.11
C THR A 373 0.87 -0.22 6.23
N TYR A 374 1.58 0.86 6.49
CA TYR A 374 2.51 0.95 7.64
C TYR A 374 1.92 0.51 8.98
N VAL A 375 0.61 0.68 9.16
CA VAL A 375 -0.04 0.37 10.45
C VAL A 375 -0.37 -1.11 10.62
N HIS A 376 -0.16 -1.92 9.59
CA HIS A 376 -0.44 -3.37 9.66
C HIS A 376 0.23 -4.06 10.85
N GLU A 377 1.44 -3.67 11.19
CA GLU A 377 2.21 -4.21 12.33
C GLU A 377 2.16 -3.33 13.59
N ILE A 378 1.30 -2.31 13.64
CA ILE A 378 1.19 -1.38 14.77
C ILE A 378 -0.11 -1.65 15.53
N GLU A 379 -0.01 -2.23 16.72
CA GLU A 379 -1.16 -2.46 17.56
C GLU A 379 -1.90 -1.13 17.85
N GLY A 380 -3.21 -1.12 17.57
CA GLY A 380 -4.05 0.06 17.71
C GLY A 380 -3.87 1.12 16.59
N GLY A 381 -3.02 0.87 15.60
CA GLY A 381 -2.87 1.72 14.43
C GLY A 381 -4.05 1.61 13.46
N VAL A 382 -4.28 2.65 12.66
CA VAL A 382 -5.31 2.68 11.61
C VAL A 382 -4.83 3.50 10.42
N ALA A 383 -5.39 3.26 9.22
CA ALA A 383 -5.22 4.22 8.13
C ALA A 383 -6.40 5.20 8.10
N PHE A 384 -6.09 6.47 7.78
CA PHE A 384 -7.04 7.59 7.83
C PHE A 384 -6.72 8.60 6.72
N GLY A 385 -7.29 8.39 5.56
CA GLY A 385 -6.99 9.16 4.33
C GLY A 385 -5.77 8.58 3.60
N ALA A 386 -5.28 9.19 2.50
CA ALA A 386 -5.71 10.49 1.95
C ALA A 386 -6.68 10.38 0.75
N GLU A 387 -7.02 9.18 0.29
CA GLU A 387 -7.97 9.02 -0.83
C GLU A 387 -9.44 9.16 -0.37
N PHE A 388 -10.23 9.83 -1.22
CA PHE A 388 -11.69 9.88 -1.07
C PHE A 388 -12.34 8.82 -1.96
N LEU A 389 -13.39 8.14 -1.48
CA LEU A 389 -14.05 7.02 -2.16
C LEU A 389 -14.51 7.30 -3.60
N ASN A 390 -14.75 8.56 -3.94
CA ASN A 390 -15.24 8.98 -5.26
C ASN A 390 -14.12 9.44 -6.20
N GLU A 391 -12.87 9.36 -5.78
CA GLU A 391 -11.70 9.74 -6.57
C GLU A 391 -10.75 8.55 -6.69
N ASN A 392 -10.30 8.28 -7.90
CA ASN A 392 -9.26 7.29 -8.14
C ASN A 392 -8.01 8.05 -8.61
N GLY A 393 -7.06 8.24 -7.70
CA GLY A 393 -5.80 8.94 -7.94
C GLY A 393 -4.83 8.24 -8.88
N ASN A 394 -5.18 7.07 -9.44
CA ASN A 394 -4.30 6.19 -10.21
C ASN A 394 -3.02 5.80 -9.45
N MET A 395 -3.14 5.58 -8.15
CA MET A 395 -2.06 5.08 -7.28
C MET A 395 -1.29 3.94 -7.98
N HIS A 396 0.04 3.99 -7.98
CA HIS A 396 0.95 3.08 -8.67
C HIS A 396 0.82 3.05 -10.21
N GLY A 397 -0.15 3.75 -10.78
CA GLY A 397 -0.39 3.85 -12.23
C GLY A 397 0.29 5.03 -12.91
N ALA A 398 0.11 5.15 -14.23
CA ALA A 398 0.48 6.34 -14.97
C ALA A 398 -0.50 7.49 -14.72
N ASP A 399 -0.02 8.72 -14.83
CA ASP A 399 -0.79 9.95 -14.56
C ASP A 399 -1.45 9.95 -13.16
N GLU A 400 -0.74 9.41 -12.17
CA GLU A 400 -1.11 9.55 -10.76
C GLU A 400 -1.36 11.01 -10.41
N PHE A 401 -2.43 11.29 -9.67
CA PHE A 401 -2.81 12.66 -9.33
C PHE A 401 -3.53 12.77 -7.99
N ILE A 402 -3.48 13.97 -7.42
CA ILE A 402 -4.38 14.46 -6.37
C ILE A 402 -5.06 15.74 -6.87
N THR A 403 -6.30 16.01 -6.46
CA THR A 403 -6.88 17.33 -6.74
C THR A 403 -6.38 18.37 -5.74
N GLU A 404 -6.31 19.63 -6.18
CA GLU A 404 -5.95 20.74 -5.28
C GLU A 404 -6.91 20.83 -4.09
N GLU A 405 -8.19 20.57 -4.33
CA GLU A 405 -9.22 20.56 -3.30
C GLU A 405 -8.97 19.45 -2.27
N ASN A 406 -8.62 18.25 -2.71
CA ASN A 406 -8.36 17.13 -1.81
C ASN A 406 -7.04 17.29 -1.05
N LEU A 407 -6.02 17.92 -1.64
CA LEU A 407 -4.80 18.26 -0.91
C LEU A 407 -5.09 19.17 0.30
N LEU A 408 -5.92 20.19 0.10
CA LEU A 408 -6.34 21.11 1.18
C LEU A 408 -7.27 20.40 2.18
N LYS A 409 -8.23 19.65 1.69
CA LYS A 409 -9.21 18.92 2.51
C LYS A 409 -8.54 17.87 3.39
N ASN A 410 -7.53 17.18 2.90
CA ASN A 410 -6.70 16.28 3.68
C ASN A 410 -6.01 16.99 4.85
N ALA A 411 -5.40 18.14 4.59
CA ALA A 411 -4.78 18.94 5.64
C ALA A 411 -5.81 19.44 6.68
N GLU A 412 -7.00 19.81 6.25
CA GLU A 412 -8.09 20.24 7.13
C GLU A 412 -8.58 19.07 8.02
N ILE A 413 -8.84 17.90 7.44
CA ILE A 413 -9.28 16.69 8.17
C ILE A 413 -8.21 16.27 9.19
N MET A 414 -6.93 16.27 8.79
CA MET A 414 -5.83 15.93 9.70
C MET A 414 -5.70 16.94 10.84
N ALA A 415 -5.87 18.24 10.58
CA ALA A 415 -5.85 19.26 11.62
C ALA A 415 -7.01 19.07 12.61
N GLU A 416 -8.22 18.80 12.13
CA GLU A 416 -9.37 18.49 12.98
C GLU A 416 -9.18 17.21 13.80
N ALA A 417 -8.57 16.17 13.21
CA ALA A 417 -8.22 14.93 13.92
C ALA A 417 -7.22 15.20 15.06
N ILE A 418 -6.20 16.03 14.80
CA ILE A 418 -5.24 16.42 15.83
C ILE A 418 -5.94 17.19 16.95
N ILE A 419 -6.83 18.13 16.65
CA ILE A 419 -7.61 18.86 17.65
C ILE A 419 -8.45 17.90 18.48
N GLU A 420 -9.18 17.03 17.85
CA GLU A 420 -10.10 16.08 18.50
C GLU A 420 -9.38 15.14 19.48
N ILE A 421 -8.13 14.76 19.14
CA ILE A 421 -7.34 13.80 19.93
C ILE A 421 -6.45 14.51 20.97
N CYS A 422 -5.91 15.68 20.66
CA CYS A 422 -4.81 16.29 21.42
C CYS A 422 -5.17 17.55 22.21
N SER A 423 -6.39 18.09 22.10
CA SER A 423 -6.82 19.30 22.85
C SER A 423 -7.28 19.05 24.28
#